data_102aa24820e71e33571e44470cc5bc92
#
_entry.id   102aa24820e71e33571e44470cc5bc92
#
_cell.length_a   1.000
_cell.length_b   1.000
_cell.length_c   1.000
_cell.angle_alpha   90.00
_cell.angle_beta   90.00
_cell.angle_gamma   90.00
#
_symmetry.space_group_name_H-M   'P 1'
#
loop_
_entity.id
_entity.type
_entity.pdbx_description
1 polymer ?
#
loop_
_entity_poly.entity_id
_entity_poly.type
_entity_poly.pdbx_seq_one_letter_code
_entity_poly.pdbx_strand_id
1 'polypeptide(L)'
;MNQQNYQLPQQNNVVLVGRLTRDPETRRTSNSKSVCKFDIAIGRRFKDVATGEWKDADPTFVPIIVWGDQANRCGDRLRKGMPVHVEGRLQTNSWQATDGTKKSRLEVIASRVQILVRSEQAPVEKTKVENADNEYVSESDVNMGEEEVPF
;
A
#
# COMPACT_ATOMS: atom_id res chain seq x y z
N MET A 1 -35.05 -31.75 -0.50
CA MET A 1 -33.69 -31.22 -0.59
C MET A 1 -33.41 -30.32 0.63
N ASN A 2 -32.52 -30.72 1.46
CA ASN A 2 -32.12 -29.89 2.59
C ASN A 2 -31.30 -28.73 2.08
N GLN A 3 -31.91 -27.57 1.92
CA GLN A 3 -31.17 -26.34 1.78
C GLN A 3 -30.55 -26.04 3.12
N GLN A 4 -29.29 -26.40 3.28
CA GLN A 4 -28.53 -25.97 4.46
C GLN A 4 -28.40 -24.45 4.36
N ASN A 5 -29.09 -23.78 5.23
CA ASN A 5 -29.08 -22.32 5.29
C ASN A 5 -27.78 -21.88 5.97
N TYR A 6 -26.73 -21.70 5.17
CA TYR A 6 -25.44 -21.22 5.67
C TYR A 6 -25.53 -19.72 5.92
N GLN A 7 -25.28 -19.31 7.14
CA GLN A 7 -25.09 -17.91 7.46
C GLN A 7 -23.63 -17.54 7.20
N LEU A 8 -23.41 -16.76 6.15
CA LEU A 8 -22.07 -16.33 5.80
C LEU A 8 -21.69 -15.07 6.57
N PRO A 9 -20.50 -15.05 7.19
CA PRO A 9 -20.01 -13.82 7.79
C PRO A 9 -19.73 -12.77 6.70
N GLN A 10 -20.01 -11.53 7.00
CA GLN A 10 -19.68 -10.42 6.11
C GLN A 10 -18.21 -10.04 6.31
N GLN A 11 -17.36 -10.59 5.49
CA GLN A 11 -15.94 -10.30 5.56
C GLN A 11 -15.42 -9.91 4.18
N ASN A 12 -14.87 -8.70 4.09
CA ASN A 12 -14.33 -8.15 2.85
C ASN A 12 -13.23 -7.16 3.22
N ASN A 13 -12.02 -7.66 3.38
CA ASN A 13 -10.85 -6.88 3.78
C ASN A 13 -9.74 -7.07 2.76
N VAL A 14 -9.17 -5.95 2.34
CA VAL A 14 -8.03 -5.90 1.42
C VAL A 14 -6.95 -5.04 2.03
N VAL A 15 -5.73 -5.53 2.01
CA VAL A 15 -4.54 -4.79 2.44
C VAL A 15 -3.51 -4.89 1.32
N LEU A 16 -3.10 -3.74 0.79
CA LEU A 16 -2.24 -3.67 -0.37
C LEU A 16 -1.11 -2.66 -0.15
N VAL A 17 0.04 -2.96 -0.70
CA VAL A 17 1.15 -2.02 -0.80
C VAL A 17 1.57 -1.95 -2.26
N GLY A 18 1.64 -0.74 -2.79
CA GLY A 18 2.03 -0.53 -4.17
C GLY A 18 2.45 0.92 -4.42
N ARG A 19 2.76 1.22 -5.67
CA ARG A 19 3.13 2.57 -6.09
C ARG A 19 2.09 3.13 -7.06
N LEU A 20 1.78 4.41 -6.92
CA LEU A 20 0.87 5.07 -7.85
C LEU A 20 1.45 5.01 -9.27
N THR A 21 0.59 4.67 -10.23
CA THR A 21 0.96 4.62 -11.64
C THR A 21 0.87 5.96 -12.32
N ARG A 22 0.09 6.88 -11.75
CA ARG A 22 -0.14 8.24 -12.22
C ARG A 22 -0.57 9.12 -11.06
N ASP A 23 -0.63 10.44 -11.29
CA ASP A 23 -1.15 11.36 -10.29
C ASP A 23 -2.63 11.08 -10.02
N PRO A 24 -3.10 11.22 -8.77
CA PRO A 24 -4.49 10.96 -8.44
C PRO A 24 -5.44 11.98 -9.06
N GLU A 25 -6.64 11.54 -9.38
CA GLU A 25 -7.73 12.39 -9.82
C GLU A 25 -8.68 12.65 -8.66
N THR A 26 -8.92 13.91 -8.35
CA THR A 26 -9.87 14.31 -7.32
C THR A 26 -11.07 14.99 -7.96
N ARG A 27 -12.26 14.58 -7.56
CA ARG A 27 -13.53 15.15 -8.03
C ARG A 27 -14.47 15.37 -6.85
N ARG A 28 -15.44 16.26 -7.05
CA ARG A 28 -16.59 16.39 -6.17
C ARG A 28 -17.82 15.82 -6.85
N THR A 29 -18.56 15.02 -6.12
CA THR A 29 -19.84 14.50 -6.60
C THR A 29 -20.94 15.56 -6.50
N SER A 30 -22.10 15.30 -7.10
CA SER A 30 -23.27 16.16 -7.02
C SER A 30 -23.72 16.44 -5.59
N ASN A 31 -23.42 15.53 -4.65
CA ASN A 31 -23.72 15.69 -3.23
C ASN A 31 -22.58 16.37 -2.45
N SER A 32 -21.67 17.04 -3.13
CA SER A 32 -20.52 17.73 -2.56
C SER A 32 -19.54 16.82 -1.79
N LYS A 33 -19.56 15.53 -2.06
CA LYS A 33 -18.59 14.60 -1.49
C LYS A 33 -17.33 14.55 -2.34
N SER A 34 -16.19 14.59 -1.70
CA SER A 34 -14.90 14.43 -2.38
C SER A 34 -14.62 12.97 -2.67
N VAL A 35 -14.14 12.70 -3.85
CA VAL A 35 -13.67 11.38 -4.26
C VAL A 35 -12.32 11.51 -4.94
N CYS A 36 -11.37 10.66 -4.57
CA CYS A 36 -10.06 10.58 -5.17
C CYS A 36 -9.86 9.19 -5.76
N LYS A 37 -9.40 9.14 -6.99
CA LYS A 37 -9.16 7.88 -7.71
C LYS A 37 -7.72 7.81 -8.18
N PHE A 38 -7.12 6.69 -7.98
CA PHE A 38 -5.79 6.38 -8.49
C PHE A 38 -5.60 4.88 -8.63
N ASP A 39 -4.63 4.49 -9.44
CA ASP A 39 -4.25 3.10 -9.61
C ASP A 39 -2.90 2.86 -8.94
N ILE A 40 -2.73 1.70 -8.34
CA ILE A 40 -1.44 1.29 -7.79
C ILE A 40 -0.93 0.06 -8.53
N ALA A 41 0.37 0.02 -8.71
CA ALA A 41 1.08 -1.15 -9.23
C ALA A 41 1.66 -1.93 -8.05
N ILE A 42 1.27 -3.18 -7.93
CA ILE A 42 1.75 -4.08 -6.89
C ILE A 42 2.75 -5.03 -7.52
N GLY A 43 4.00 -4.91 -7.11
CA GLY A 43 5.06 -5.78 -7.58
C GLY A 43 5.10 -7.10 -6.83
N ARG A 44 5.59 -8.13 -7.49
CA ARG A 44 5.85 -9.43 -6.88
C ARG A 44 7.17 -9.97 -7.42
N ARG A 45 8.00 -10.43 -6.52
CA ARG A 45 9.22 -11.15 -6.89
C ARG A 45 9.04 -12.64 -6.62
N PHE A 46 9.61 -13.44 -7.47
CA PHE A 46 9.61 -14.88 -7.31
C PHE A 46 11.01 -15.45 -7.64
N LYS A 47 11.28 -16.60 -7.08
CA LYS A 47 12.50 -17.33 -7.38
C LYS A 47 12.24 -18.31 -8.51
N ASP A 48 12.99 -18.19 -9.59
CA ASP A 48 12.92 -19.13 -10.70
C ASP A 48 13.52 -20.47 -10.27
N VAL A 49 12.71 -21.50 -10.32
CA VAL A 49 13.13 -22.84 -9.88
C VAL A 49 14.22 -23.42 -10.80
N ALA A 50 14.19 -23.06 -12.08
CA ALA A 50 15.13 -23.59 -13.05
C ALA A 50 16.53 -22.95 -12.91
N THR A 51 16.61 -21.64 -12.65
CA THR A 51 17.87 -20.90 -12.60
C THR A 51 18.30 -20.54 -11.18
N GLY A 52 17.40 -20.59 -10.20
CA GLY A 52 17.65 -20.16 -8.84
C GLY A 52 17.71 -18.64 -8.68
N GLU A 53 17.49 -17.88 -9.73
CA GLU A 53 17.53 -16.42 -9.72
C GLU A 53 16.20 -15.80 -9.29
N TRP A 54 16.29 -14.64 -8.67
CA TRP A 54 15.11 -13.84 -8.34
C TRP A 54 14.69 -13.00 -9.54
N LYS A 55 13.44 -13.15 -9.93
CA LYS A 55 12.84 -12.43 -11.06
C LYS A 55 11.64 -11.61 -10.60
N ASP A 56 11.38 -10.50 -11.30
CA ASP A 56 10.18 -9.71 -11.09
C ASP A 56 9.08 -10.25 -11.99
N ALA A 57 7.91 -10.49 -11.39
CA ALA A 57 6.69 -10.81 -12.13
C ALA A 57 6.08 -9.53 -12.67
N ASP A 58 5.19 -9.66 -13.65
CA ASP A 58 4.39 -8.55 -14.12
C ASP A 58 3.60 -7.95 -12.94
N PRO A 59 3.56 -6.62 -12.81
CA PRO A 59 2.83 -5.99 -11.73
C PRO A 59 1.33 -6.18 -11.86
N THR A 60 0.66 -6.22 -10.72
CA THR A 60 -0.79 -6.21 -10.66
C THR A 60 -1.26 -4.77 -10.47
N PHE A 61 -2.17 -4.32 -11.32
CA PHE A 61 -2.73 -2.97 -11.25
C PHE A 61 -4.10 -3.01 -10.56
N VAL A 62 -4.26 -2.18 -9.54
CA VAL A 62 -5.49 -2.15 -8.75
C VAL A 62 -6.01 -0.72 -8.67
N PRO A 63 -7.25 -0.47 -9.08
CA PRO A 63 -7.89 0.84 -8.91
C PRO A 63 -8.31 1.05 -7.46
N ILE A 64 -7.98 2.21 -6.93
CA ILE A 64 -8.26 2.61 -5.55
C ILE A 64 -9.19 3.83 -5.57
N ILE A 65 -10.25 3.76 -4.79
CA ILE A 65 -11.22 4.83 -4.62
C ILE A 65 -11.20 5.27 -3.16
N VAL A 66 -11.04 6.57 -2.94
CA VAL A 66 -11.01 7.18 -1.61
C VAL A 66 -12.11 8.22 -1.52
N TRP A 67 -12.86 8.22 -0.44
CA TRP A 67 -13.96 9.15 -0.21
C TRP A 67 -13.69 10.10 0.96
N GLY A 68 -14.34 11.25 0.92
CA GLY A 68 -14.38 12.21 2.02
C GLY A 68 -13.11 13.01 2.21
N ASP A 69 -12.81 13.37 3.44
CA ASP A 69 -11.64 14.19 3.77
C ASP A 69 -10.31 13.51 3.42
N GLN A 70 -10.29 12.20 3.52
CA GLN A 70 -9.13 11.42 3.11
C GLN A 70 -8.88 11.53 1.60
N ALA A 71 -9.93 11.66 0.80
CA ALA A 71 -9.81 11.91 -0.64
C ALA A 71 -9.08 13.23 -0.92
N ASN A 72 -9.39 14.28 -0.18
CA ASN A 72 -8.73 15.56 -0.32
C ASN A 72 -7.25 15.47 0.05
N ARG A 73 -6.93 14.79 1.14
CA ARG A 73 -5.54 14.58 1.56
C ARG A 73 -4.76 13.78 0.54
N CYS A 74 -5.36 12.75 -0.03
CA CYS A 74 -4.74 11.96 -1.08
C CYS A 74 -4.46 12.79 -2.33
N GLY A 75 -5.44 13.58 -2.75
CA GLY A 75 -5.28 14.47 -3.91
C GLY A 75 -4.16 15.47 -3.74
N ASP A 76 -3.99 16.01 -2.54
CA ASP A 76 -2.98 17.02 -2.24
C ASP A 76 -1.58 16.42 -2.11
N ARG A 77 -1.46 15.22 -1.56
CA ARG A 77 -0.18 14.65 -1.18
C ARG A 77 0.36 13.60 -2.13
N LEU A 78 -0.50 12.81 -2.73
CA LEU A 78 -0.07 11.72 -3.59
C LEU A 78 0.40 12.21 -4.94
N ARG A 79 1.45 11.56 -5.44
CA ARG A 79 1.98 11.80 -6.78
C ARG A 79 2.40 10.46 -7.40
N LYS A 80 2.48 10.43 -8.71
CA LYS A 80 2.96 9.28 -9.46
C LYS A 80 4.25 8.72 -8.86
N GLY A 81 4.31 7.41 -8.69
CA GLY A 81 5.48 6.70 -8.19
C GLY A 81 5.58 6.59 -6.67
N MET A 82 4.76 7.32 -5.92
CA MET A 82 4.79 7.25 -4.46
C MET A 82 4.30 5.89 -3.96
N PRO A 83 4.99 5.30 -2.98
CA PRO A 83 4.53 4.07 -2.35
C PRO A 83 3.46 4.36 -1.31
N VAL A 84 2.42 3.54 -1.33
CA VAL A 84 1.29 3.65 -0.39
C VAL A 84 0.91 2.29 0.17
N HIS A 85 0.41 2.33 1.39
CA HIS A 85 -0.27 1.22 2.05
C HIS A 85 -1.77 1.53 2.06
N VAL A 86 -2.57 0.64 1.50
CA VAL A 86 -4.01 0.82 1.37
C VAL A 86 -4.73 -0.30 2.10
N GLU A 87 -5.66 0.06 2.95
CA GLU A 87 -6.62 -0.86 3.56
C GLU A 87 -8.02 -0.50 3.08
N GLY A 88 -8.82 -1.52 2.81
CA GLY A 88 -10.17 -1.29 2.35
C GLY A 88 -10.92 -2.57 2.06
N ARG A 89 -11.89 -2.45 1.18
CA ARG A 89 -12.75 -3.56 0.73
C ARG A 89 -12.85 -3.58 -0.78
N LEU A 90 -13.15 -4.73 -1.32
CA LEU A 90 -13.46 -4.89 -2.74
C LEU A 90 -14.88 -4.43 -3.03
N GLN A 91 -15.06 -3.80 -4.16
CA GLN A 91 -16.37 -3.42 -4.66
C GLN A 91 -16.38 -3.50 -6.18
N THR A 92 -17.45 -4.02 -6.73
CA THR A 92 -17.66 -3.98 -8.17
C THR A 92 -18.34 -2.68 -8.56
N ASN A 93 -17.76 -1.97 -9.49
CA ASN A 93 -18.36 -0.80 -10.11
C ASN A 93 -18.85 -1.19 -11.51
N SER A 94 -20.13 -0.99 -11.76
CA SER A 94 -20.76 -1.32 -13.05
C SER A 94 -21.28 -0.04 -13.69
N TRP A 95 -21.07 0.08 -15.00
CA TRP A 95 -21.59 1.21 -15.77
C TRP A 95 -21.97 0.74 -17.16
N GLN A 96 -22.75 1.56 -17.84
CA GLN A 96 -23.11 1.31 -19.22
C GLN A 96 -22.21 2.15 -20.13
N ALA A 97 -21.53 1.49 -21.06
CA ALA A 97 -20.68 2.16 -22.03
C ALA A 97 -21.52 2.90 -23.08
N THR A 98 -20.89 3.80 -23.83
CA THR A 98 -21.54 4.60 -24.88
C THR A 98 -22.15 3.74 -25.99
N ASP A 99 -21.64 2.53 -26.19
CA ASP A 99 -22.16 1.56 -27.15
C ASP A 99 -23.32 0.70 -26.62
N GLY A 100 -23.78 0.95 -25.39
CA GLY A 100 -24.85 0.23 -24.74
C GLY A 100 -24.44 -1.03 -23.99
N THR A 101 -23.17 -1.43 -24.03
CA THR A 101 -22.70 -2.61 -23.30
C THR A 101 -22.53 -2.32 -21.82
N LYS A 102 -22.88 -3.28 -20.97
CA LYS A 102 -22.59 -3.24 -19.55
C LYS A 102 -21.12 -3.59 -19.32
N LYS A 103 -20.42 -2.70 -18.63
CA LYS A 103 -19.05 -2.94 -18.19
C LYS A 103 -18.98 -2.92 -16.67
N SER A 104 -18.09 -3.71 -16.12
CA SER A 104 -17.84 -3.72 -14.69
C SER A 104 -16.35 -3.82 -14.40
N ARG A 105 -15.96 -3.29 -13.27
CA ARG A 105 -14.58 -3.29 -12.82
C ARG A 105 -14.56 -3.52 -11.32
N LEU A 106 -13.62 -4.36 -10.88
CA LEU A 106 -13.36 -4.55 -9.47
C LEU A 106 -12.44 -3.43 -8.97
N GLU A 107 -12.86 -2.77 -7.91
CA GLU A 107 -12.16 -1.65 -7.31
C GLU A 107 -11.96 -1.88 -5.82
N VAL A 108 -11.01 -1.19 -5.23
CA VAL A 108 -10.82 -1.17 -3.78
C VAL A 108 -11.33 0.17 -3.25
N ILE A 109 -12.32 0.11 -2.36
CA ILE A 109 -12.77 1.29 -1.62
C ILE A 109 -11.91 1.39 -0.38
N ALA A 110 -11.04 2.38 -0.35
CA ALA A 110 -10.09 2.55 0.74
C ALA A 110 -10.75 3.08 2.00
N SER A 111 -10.52 2.42 3.11
CA SER A 111 -10.83 2.92 4.45
C SER A 111 -9.65 3.70 5.02
N ARG A 112 -8.45 3.36 4.62
CA ARG A 112 -7.22 4.01 5.06
C ARG A 112 -6.17 3.98 3.96
N VAL A 113 -5.53 5.13 3.74
CA VAL A 113 -4.38 5.27 2.84
C VAL A 113 -3.24 5.89 3.63
N GLN A 114 -2.10 5.21 3.65
CA GLN A 114 -0.90 5.67 4.32
C GLN A 114 0.22 5.82 3.31
N ILE A 115 0.84 6.99 3.29
CA ILE A 115 2.01 7.23 2.44
C ILE A 115 3.22 6.63 3.14
N LEU A 116 3.94 5.76 2.43
CA LEU A 116 5.15 5.16 2.94
C LEU A 116 6.32 6.06 2.57
N VAL A 117 6.74 6.91 3.52
CA VAL A 117 7.83 7.85 3.30
C VAL A 117 9.13 7.18 3.73
N ARG A 118 10.14 7.31 2.89
CA ARG A 118 11.48 6.93 3.28
C ARG A 118 11.97 7.90 4.36
N SER A 119 12.40 7.41 5.49
CA SER A 119 12.94 8.25 6.54
C SER A 119 14.37 8.70 6.19
N GLU A 120 14.49 9.50 5.16
CA GLU A 120 15.77 10.11 4.79
C GLU A 120 16.12 11.33 5.64
N GLN A 121 15.32 11.62 6.64
CA GLN A 121 15.48 12.80 7.47
C GLN A 121 16.37 12.58 8.70
N ALA A 122 17.07 11.46 8.76
CA ALA A 122 17.97 11.18 9.86
C ALA A 122 19.44 11.61 9.68
N PRO A 123 19.91 12.27 8.58
CA PRO A 123 21.33 12.61 8.48
C PRO A 123 21.81 13.60 9.55
N VAL A 124 20.95 14.47 10.02
CA VAL A 124 21.29 15.45 11.06
C VAL A 124 21.40 14.81 12.44
N GLU A 125 20.60 13.82 12.71
CA GLU A 125 20.64 13.08 13.96
C GLU A 125 21.81 12.10 14.02
N LYS A 126 22.18 11.51 12.90
CA LYS A 126 23.35 10.64 12.80
C LYS A 126 24.65 11.35 13.17
N THR A 127 24.78 12.62 12.81
CA THR A 127 25.99 13.38 13.12
C THR A 127 26.14 13.61 14.61
N LYS A 128 25.06 13.78 15.33
CA LYS A 128 25.07 13.92 16.79
C LYS A 128 25.37 12.61 17.51
N VAL A 129 24.88 11.54 16.97
CA VAL A 129 25.06 10.20 17.53
C VAL A 129 26.49 9.72 17.33
N GLU A 130 27.11 10.01 16.21
CA GLU A 130 28.52 9.68 15.98
C GLU A 130 29.47 10.29 16.98
N ASN A 131 29.19 11.50 17.42
CA ASN A 131 30.02 12.16 18.43
C ASN A 131 29.85 11.57 19.83
N ALA A 132 28.71 10.97 20.09
CA ALA A 132 28.46 10.29 21.37
C ALA A 132 28.99 8.86 21.37
N ASP A 133 28.94 8.18 20.24
CA ASP A 133 29.33 6.78 20.12
C ASP A 133 30.84 6.54 20.29
N ASN A 134 31.65 7.54 20.00
CA ASN A 134 33.10 7.42 20.15
C ASN A 134 33.55 7.32 21.60
N GLU A 135 32.68 7.67 22.53
CA GLU A 135 32.99 7.57 23.96
C GLU A 135 32.48 6.27 24.57
N TYR A 136 31.58 5.56 23.91
CA TYR A 136 30.84 4.46 24.51
C TYR A 136 31.14 3.08 23.98
N VAL A 137 31.93 2.96 22.97
CA VAL A 137 32.30 1.64 22.50
C VAL A 137 33.35 1.06 23.45
N SER A 138 32.88 0.57 24.57
CA SER A 138 33.71 -0.28 25.40
C SER A 138 33.67 -1.70 24.79
N GLU A 139 34.85 -2.28 24.76
CA GLU A 139 35.02 -3.65 24.24
C GLU A 139 34.18 -4.69 25.01
N SER A 140 33.75 -4.33 26.20
CA SER A 140 32.93 -5.19 27.05
C SER A 140 31.48 -5.36 26.51
N ASP A 141 30.95 -4.36 25.84
CA ASP A 141 29.59 -4.43 25.33
C ASP A 141 29.50 -5.30 24.08
N VAL A 142 30.57 -5.34 23.31
CA VAL A 142 30.64 -6.18 22.12
C VAL A 142 30.71 -7.66 22.47
N ASN A 143 31.38 -7.98 23.56
CA ASN A 143 31.52 -9.37 24.00
C ASN A 143 30.23 -9.96 24.57
N MET A 144 29.37 -9.14 25.15
CA MET A 144 28.09 -9.61 25.67
C MET A 144 27.09 -9.96 24.60
N GLY A 145 27.17 -9.31 23.45
CA GLY A 145 26.25 -9.56 22.34
C GLY A 145 26.50 -10.87 21.61
N GLU A 146 27.72 -11.36 21.65
CA GLU A 146 28.08 -12.59 20.94
C GLU A 146 27.69 -13.86 21.67
N GLU A 147 27.61 -13.81 22.98
CA GLU A 147 27.29 -14.99 23.78
C GLU A 147 25.79 -15.29 23.88
N GLU A 148 24.95 -14.36 23.51
CA GLU A 148 23.52 -14.47 23.73
C GLU A 148 22.70 -14.81 22.49
N VAL A 149 23.29 -15.19 21.41
CA VAL A 149 22.56 -15.61 20.22
C VAL A 149 22.76 -17.09 19.95
N PRO A 150 22.01 -17.93 20.66
CA PRO A 150 22.14 -19.39 20.50
C PRO A 150 21.31 -19.95 19.36
N PHE A 151 21.02 -19.21 18.40
CA PHE A 151 20.20 -19.74 17.30
C PHE A 151 21.03 -20.17 16.11
#